data_85d30d51fba98f9a257e276971527ccf
#
_entry.id   85d30d51fba98f9a257e276971527ccf
#
_cell.length_a   1.000
_cell.length_b   1.000
_cell.length_c   1.000
_cell.angle_alpha   90.00
_cell.angle_beta   90.00
_cell.angle_gamma   90.00
#
_symmetry.space_group_name_H-M   'P 1'
#
loop_
_entity.id
_entity.type
_entity.pdbx_description
1 polymer ?
#
loop_
_entity_poly.entity_id
_entity_poly.type
_entity_poly.pdbx_seq_one_letter_code
_entity_poly.pdbx_strand_id
1 'polypeptide(L)'
;RYKNMCETYRYRMYCVYFTDIPIEEVKRRNAGREEFKRVSDDVIDKMYSRFATQKIPSGITVIKPDELDSIWMKKRDFSQYKRIHHIGDVHGCYTALMKYLDDNGGIKDDEFYIFTGDYIDRGVENAEVVNFLISIMDRKNVLMLEGNHERWLWLWANDCTGRSKEFELVTRPILDASGIDKKEVRKLYRRFGQCAYYSYGDNVYLVTHAGLSVIPDNLTFVATDQMIHGVGAYNDFEKIAETFYG
;
A
#
# COMPACT_ATOMS: atom_id res chain seq x y z
N ARG A 1 6.86 13.47 14.68
CA ARG A 1 5.95 14.30 13.86
C ARG A 1 5.69 13.64 12.50
N TYR A 2 6.71 13.45 11.65
CA TYR A 2 6.52 12.89 10.29
C TYR A 2 5.92 11.48 10.31
N LYS A 3 6.35 10.62 11.23
CA LYS A 3 5.79 9.26 11.36
C LYS A 3 4.26 9.32 11.57
N ASN A 4 3.78 10.15 12.49
CA ASN A 4 2.33 10.28 12.73
C ASN A 4 1.59 10.81 11.49
N MET A 5 2.19 11.76 10.75
CA MET A 5 1.61 12.25 9.49
C MET A 5 1.51 11.13 8.45
N CYS A 6 2.58 10.36 8.28
CA CYS A 6 2.58 9.23 7.35
C CYS A 6 1.54 8.17 7.74
N GLU A 7 1.39 7.87 9.02
CA GLU A 7 0.37 6.95 9.54
C GLU A 7 -1.04 7.50 9.31
N THR A 8 -1.26 8.80 9.53
CA THR A 8 -2.58 9.44 9.34
C THR A 8 -3.01 9.45 7.88
N TYR A 9 -2.10 9.79 6.97
CA TYR A 9 -2.37 9.92 5.53
C TYR A 9 -1.91 8.72 4.72
N ARG A 10 -1.48 7.64 5.37
CA ARG A 10 -1.09 6.37 4.78
C ARG A 10 0.04 6.48 3.76
N TYR A 11 1.00 7.36 4.00
CA TYR A 11 2.23 7.44 3.22
C TYR A 11 3.27 6.44 3.73
N ARG A 12 4.01 5.85 2.83
CA ARG A 12 5.24 5.15 3.17
C ARG A 12 6.33 6.16 3.50
N MET A 13 7.10 5.90 4.56
CA MET A 13 8.20 6.78 4.95
C MET A 13 9.53 6.11 4.69
N TYR A 14 10.37 6.82 3.94
CA TYR A 14 11.75 6.41 3.67
C TYR A 14 12.71 7.41 4.33
N CYS A 15 13.81 6.90 4.86
CA CYS A 15 14.94 7.70 5.32
C CYS A 15 16.10 7.51 4.35
N VAL A 16 16.43 8.55 3.60
CA VAL A 16 17.64 8.54 2.77
C VAL A 16 18.82 8.88 3.68
N TYR A 17 19.73 7.94 3.86
CA TYR A 17 20.78 8.05 4.84
C TYR A 17 22.15 8.28 4.18
N PHE A 18 22.74 9.45 4.43
CA PHE A 18 24.00 9.91 3.84
C PHE A 18 25.18 9.66 4.80
N THR A 19 25.47 8.38 5.10
CA THR A 19 26.50 8.04 6.08
C THR A 19 27.87 7.73 5.50
N ASP A 20 27.95 7.48 4.21
CA ASP A 20 29.17 7.01 3.56
C ASP A 20 30.09 8.17 3.08
N ILE A 21 29.79 9.41 3.51
CA ILE A 21 30.60 10.59 3.16
C ILE A 21 31.61 10.82 4.27
N PRO A 22 32.92 10.68 4.02
CA PRO A 22 33.95 10.99 5.02
C PRO A 22 33.84 12.42 5.54
N ILE A 23 34.15 12.62 6.81
CA ILE A 23 34.02 13.94 7.46
C ILE A 23 34.88 15.00 6.78
N GLU A 24 36.06 14.62 6.27
CA GLU A 24 36.98 15.51 5.53
C GLU A 24 36.30 16.04 4.25
N GLU A 25 35.54 15.18 3.56
CA GLU A 25 34.80 15.58 2.37
C GLU A 25 33.65 16.54 2.73
N VAL A 26 32.97 16.32 3.86
CA VAL A 26 31.93 17.21 4.38
C VAL A 26 32.52 18.58 4.66
N LYS A 27 33.69 18.64 5.33
CA LYS A 27 34.40 19.89 5.63
C LYS A 27 34.86 20.57 4.37
N ARG A 28 35.43 19.82 3.40
CA ARG A 28 35.84 20.34 2.09
C ARG A 28 34.69 21.01 1.34
N ARG A 29 33.53 20.34 1.27
CA ARG A 29 32.31 20.88 0.66
C ARG A 29 31.84 22.15 1.37
N ASN A 30 31.89 22.16 2.69
CA ASN A 30 31.48 23.31 3.50
C ASN A 30 32.41 24.52 3.25
N ALA A 31 33.73 24.30 3.14
CA ALA A 31 34.70 25.37 2.82
C ALA A 31 34.46 26.01 1.44
N GLY A 32 33.92 25.27 0.48
CA GLY A 32 33.53 25.76 -0.85
C GLY A 32 32.22 26.56 -0.89
N ARG A 33 31.48 26.68 0.21
CA ARG A 33 30.24 27.48 0.26
C ARG A 33 30.54 28.97 0.39
N GLU A 34 29.54 29.78 0.05
CA GLU A 34 29.55 31.21 0.36
C GLU A 34 29.72 31.42 1.87
N GLU A 35 30.47 32.44 2.29
CA GLU A 35 30.90 32.66 3.67
C GLU A 35 29.73 32.63 4.67
N PHE A 36 28.62 33.28 4.36
CA PHE A 36 27.44 33.31 5.22
C PHE A 36 26.69 31.96 5.34
N LYS A 37 27.00 30.99 4.47
CA LYS A 37 26.46 29.62 4.50
C LYS A 37 27.39 28.59 5.13
N ARG A 38 28.62 29.04 5.50
CA ARG A 38 29.61 28.15 6.11
C ARG A 38 29.26 27.86 7.57
N VAL A 39 29.44 26.63 7.96
CA VAL A 39 29.31 26.18 9.33
C VAL A 39 30.71 25.91 9.89
N SER A 40 30.96 26.24 11.15
CA SER A 40 32.27 25.98 11.78
C SER A 40 32.53 24.48 11.85
N ASP A 41 33.80 24.09 11.78
CA ASP A 41 34.23 22.69 11.83
C ASP A 41 33.78 21.98 13.11
N ASP A 42 33.80 22.65 14.27
CA ASP A 42 33.32 22.12 15.53
C ASP A 42 31.84 21.71 15.50
N VAL A 43 31.02 22.49 14.76
CA VAL A 43 29.59 22.15 14.59
C VAL A 43 29.43 20.94 13.66
N ILE A 44 30.25 20.89 12.58
CA ILE A 44 30.27 19.74 11.67
C ILE A 44 30.66 18.48 12.42
N ASP A 45 31.72 18.52 13.23
CA ASP A 45 32.20 17.39 14.03
C ASP A 45 31.13 16.88 15.01
N LYS A 46 30.45 17.78 15.70
CA LYS A 46 29.34 17.46 16.61
C LYS A 46 28.16 16.83 15.86
N MET A 47 27.79 17.39 14.71
CA MET A 47 26.70 16.83 13.90
C MET A 47 27.06 15.46 13.36
N TYR A 48 28.27 15.28 12.84
CA TYR A 48 28.75 14.00 12.31
C TYR A 48 28.74 12.90 13.37
N SER A 49 29.27 13.18 14.57
CA SER A 49 29.26 12.26 15.70
C SER A 49 27.84 11.92 16.15
N ARG A 50 26.94 12.90 16.14
CA ARG A 50 25.53 12.68 16.47
C ARG A 50 24.84 11.79 15.43
N PHE A 51 25.09 11.99 14.16
CA PHE A 51 24.53 11.14 13.11
C PHE A 51 24.99 9.69 13.21
N ALA A 52 26.28 9.46 13.52
CA ALA A 52 26.83 8.12 13.70
C ALA A 52 26.17 7.32 14.84
N THR A 53 25.63 8.01 15.85
CA THR A 53 24.97 7.39 17.02
C THR A 53 23.44 7.43 16.98
N GLN A 54 22.85 8.14 16.02
CA GLN A 54 21.41 8.31 15.94
C GLN A 54 20.71 7.03 15.50
N LYS A 55 19.79 6.55 16.32
CA LYS A 55 18.95 5.41 15.95
C LYS A 55 17.75 5.90 15.11
N ILE A 56 17.56 5.25 13.98
CA ILE A 56 16.38 5.48 13.15
C ILE A 56 15.20 4.73 13.80
N PRO A 57 14.04 5.37 13.99
CA PRO A 57 12.87 4.72 14.57
C PRO A 57 12.44 3.49 13.77
N SER A 58 11.94 2.45 14.46
CA SER A 58 11.39 1.27 13.81
C SER A 58 10.23 1.61 12.87
N GLY A 59 10.08 0.86 11.78
CA GLY A 59 9.02 1.05 10.79
C GLY A 59 9.32 2.11 9.73
N ILE A 60 10.55 2.65 9.70
CA ILE A 60 11.04 3.51 8.61
C ILE A 60 11.99 2.67 7.76
N THR A 61 11.73 2.63 6.44
CA THR A 61 12.66 1.99 5.50
C THR A 61 13.85 2.89 5.27
N VAL A 62 15.05 2.40 5.55
CA VAL A 62 16.30 3.13 5.30
C VAL A 62 16.81 2.75 3.92
N ILE A 63 17.16 3.75 3.11
CA ILE A 63 17.75 3.58 1.79
C ILE A 63 19.00 4.44 1.66
N LYS A 64 19.92 4.04 0.80
CA LYS A 64 21.07 4.88 0.41
C LYS A 64 20.69 5.85 -0.70
N PRO A 65 21.48 6.92 -0.92
CA PRO A 65 21.21 7.89 -1.99
C PRO A 65 21.18 7.27 -3.40
N ASP A 66 21.99 6.26 -3.65
CA ASP A 66 22.05 5.52 -4.92
C ASP A 66 20.89 4.53 -5.09
N GLU A 67 20.14 4.26 -4.02
CA GLU A 67 18.94 3.40 -4.04
C GLU A 67 17.65 4.19 -4.24
N LEU A 68 17.71 5.52 -4.42
CA LEU A 68 16.51 6.36 -4.58
C LEU A 68 15.58 5.86 -5.69
N ASP A 69 16.13 5.38 -6.78
CA ASP A 69 15.34 4.84 -7.88
C ASP A 69 14.62 3.51 -7.54
N SER A 70 15.00 2.88 -6.43
CA SER A 70 14.35 1.65 -5.97
C SER A 70 12.96 1.87 -5.39
N ILE A 71 12.67 3.09 -4.88
CA ILE A 71 11.38 3.45 -4.31
C ILE A 71 10.32 3.77 -5.36
N TRP A 72 10.72 3.98 -6.61
CA TRP A 72 9.78 4.27 -7.68
C TRP A 72 8.89 3.07 -7.96
N MET A 73 7.60 3.33 -8.11
CA MET A 73 6.67 2.27 -8.48
C MET A 73 6.95 1.82 -9.92
N LYS A 74 7.48 0.62 -10.04
CA LYS A 74 7.84 0.05 -11.35
C LYS A 74 6.66 -0.69 -11.95
N LYS A 75 6.48 -0.51 -13.24
CA LYS A 75 5.54 -1.31 -14.04
C LYS A 75 6.02 -2.77 -14.06
N ARG A 76 5.12 -3.69 -13.72
CA ARG A 76 5.35 -5.14 -13.80
C ARG A 76 4.96 -5.65 -15.20
N ASP A 77 5.66 -6.65 -15.71
CA ASP A 77 5.26 -7.33 -16.93
C ASP A 77 4.49 -8.61 -16.57
N PHE A 78 3.27 -8.73 -17.08
CA PHE A 78 2.41 -9.90 -16.88
C PHE A 78 2.17 -10.70 -18.15
N SER A 79 2.95 -10.45 -19.20
CA SER A 79 2.82 -11.14 -20.51
C SER A 79 3.02 -12.66 -20.42
N GLN A 80 3.67 -13.16 -19.36
CA GLN A 80 3.85 -14.59 -19.12
C GLN A 80 2.57 -15.31 -18.66
N TYR A 81 1.54 -14.58 -18.20
CA TYR A 81 0.29 -15.19 -17.77
C TYR A 81 -0.69 -15.30 -18.93
N LYS A 82 -1.45 -16.39 -18.98
CA LYS A 82 -2.47 -16.63 -20.03
C LYS A 82 -3.67 -15.70 -19.89
N ARG A 83 -3.98 -15.30 -18.65
CA ARG A 83 -5.14 -14.48 -18.32
C ARG A 83 -4.85 -13.65 -17.06
N ILE A 84 -5.42 -12.45 -17.01
CA ILE A 84 -5.43 -11.62 -15.81
C ILE A 84 -6.89 -11.50 -15.35
N HIS A 85 -7.17 -11.95 -14.13
CA HIS A 85 -8.48 -11.81 -13.50
C HIS A 85 -8.50 -10.55 -12.64
N HIS A 86 -9.53 -9.73 -12.80
CA HIS A 86 -9.82 -8.61 -11.90
C HIS A 86 -11.09 -8.93 -11.13
N ILE A 87 -10.96 -9.07 -9.82
CA ILE A 87 -12.05 -9.43 -8.91
C ILE A 87 -12.36 -8.18 -8.10
N GLY A 88 -13.56 -7.64 -8.30
CA GLY A 88 -14.05 -6.44 -7.63
C GLY A 88 -14.38 -6.66 -6.16
N ASP A 89 -15.20 -5.78 -5.62
CA ASP A 89 -15.64 -5.81 -4.24
C ASP A 89 -16.31 -7.16 -3.90
N VAL A 90 -15.79 -7.84 -2.87
CA VAL A 90 -16.29 -9.15 -2.44
C VAL A 90 -17.35 -9.01 -1.34
N HIS A 91 -17.13 -8.07 -0.43
CA HIS A 91 -18.06 -7.72 0.63
C HIS A 91 -18.70 -8.92 1.33
N GLY A 92 -17.89 -9.83 1.88
CA GLY A 92 -18.40 -10.98 2.62
C GLY A 92 -19.28 -11.94 1.80
N CYS A 93 -19.14 -11.99 0.47
CA CYS A 93 -19.86 -12.88 -0.43
C CYS A 93 -18.95 -14.04 -0.87
N TYR A 94 -18.50 -14.85 0.07
CA TYR A 94 -17.58 -15.96 -0.17
C TYR A 94 -18.12 -16.98 -1.17
N THR A 95 -19.35 -17.39 -1.02
CA THR A 95 -20.00 -18.37 -1.92
C THR A 95 -19.98 -17.90 -3.37
N ALA A 96 -20.24 -16.60 -3.62
CA ALA A 96 -20.21 -16.04 -4.98
C ALA A 96 -18.78 -15.99 -5.54
N LEU A 97 -17.80 -15.64 -4.71
CA LEU A 97 -16.39 -15.64 -5.07
C LEU A 97 -15.93 -17.05 -5.44
N MET A 98 -16.25 -18.06 -4.61
CA MET A 98 -15.87 -19.45 -4.87
C MET A 98 -16.53 -19.99 -6.11
N LYS A 99 -17.82 -19.68 -6.33
CA LYS A 99 -18.47 -20.05 -7.58
C LYS A 99 -17.75 -19.51 -8.81
N TYR A 100 -17.35 -18.23 -8.79
CA TYR A 100 -16.57 -17.67 -9.90
C TYR A 100 -15.23 -18.41 -10.10
N LEU A 101 -14.52 -18.68 -9.02
CA LEU A 101 -13.25 -19.40 -9.10
C LEU A 101 -13.44 -20.83 -9.62
N ASP A 102 -14.42 -21.55 -9.13
CA ASP A 102 -14.72 -22.93 -9.54
C ASP A 102 -15.14 -23.00 -11.01
N ASP A 103 -16.01 -22.10 -11.47
CA ASP A 103 -16.41 -21.97 -12.88
C ASP A 103 -15.22 -21.72 -13.83
N ASN A 104 -14.11 -21.15 -13.30
CA ASN A 104 -12.86 -20.92 -14.02
C ASN A 104 -11.77 -21.97 -13.73
N GLY A 105 -12.08 -23.01 -12.97
CA GLY A 105 -11.19 -24.13 -12.65
C GLY A 105 -10.19 -23.83 -11.52
N GLY A 106 -10.57 -22.97 -10.59
CA GLY A 106 -9.79 -22.56 -9.42
C GLY A 106 -8.71 -21.53 -9.74
N ILE A 107 -7.83 -21.28 -8.77
CA ILE A 107 -6.67 -20.41 -8.96
C ILE A 107 -5.53 -21.21 -9.62
N LYS A 108 -5.23 -20.90 -10.87
CA LYS A 108 -4.20 -21.57 -11.69
C LYS A 108 -2.87 -20.82 -11.65
N ASP A 109 -1.75 -21.51 -11.74
CA ASP A 109 -0.42 -20.90 -11.64
C ASP A 109 -0.01 -20.13 -12.92
N ASP A 110 -0.63 -20.42 -14.05
CA ASP A 110 -0.41 -19.74 -15.33
C ASP A 110 -1.38 -18.58 -15.62
N GLU A 111 -2.22 -18.23 -14.65
CA GLU A 111 -3.11 -17.07 -14.66
C GLU A 111 -2.80 -16.15 -13.46
N PHE A 112 -3.07 -14.86 -13.58
CA PHE A 112 -2.83 -13.88 -12.51
C PHE A 112 -4.15 -13.32 -11.97
N TYR A 113 -4.24 -13.12 -10.66
CA TYR A 113 -5.45 -12.70 -9.98
C TYR A 113 -5.20 -11.39 -9.22
N ILE A 114 -5.95 -10.35 -9.56
CA ILE A 114 -5.95 -9.06 -8.90
C ILE A 114 -7.28 -8.87 -8.20
N PHE A 115 -7.27 -8.88 -6.87
CA PHE A 115 -8.41 -8.54 -6.05
C PHE A 115 -8.34 -7.06 -5.71
N THR A 116 -9.40 -6.30 -5.95
CA THR A 116 -9.35 -4.84 -5.93
C THR A 116 -9.68 -4.19 -4.59
N GLY A 117 -9.93 -4.98 -3.53
CA GLY A 117 -10.26 -4.48 -2.19
C GLY A 117 -11.72 -4.72 -1.81
N ASP A 118 -12.11 -4.16 -0.66
CA ASP A 118 -13.44 -4.28 -0.07
C ASP A 118 -13.90 -5.73 0.10
N TYR A 119 -13.12 -6.49 0.87
CA TYR A 119 -13.35 -7.92 1.07
C TYR A 119 -14.44 -8.22 2.10
N ILE A 120 -14.61 -7.33 3.07
CA ILE A 120 -15.48 -7.51 4.24
C ILE A 120 -16.63 -6.50 4.25
N ASP A 121 -17.52 -6.67 5.23
CA ASP A 121 -18.75 -5.92 5.43
C ASP A 121 -19.84 -6.23 4.38
N ARG A 122 -21.04 -5.76 4.61
CA ARG A 122 -22.27 -5.93 3.81
C ARG A 122 -22.79 -7.36 3.74
N GLY A 123 -21.97 -8.31 3.32
CA GLY A 123 -22.32 -9.74 3.31
C GLY A 123 -22.14 -10.41 4.67
N VAL A 124 -22.47 -11.69 4.74
CA VAL A 124 -22.47 -12.45 6.00
C VAL A 124 -21.32 -13.45 6.12
N GLU A 125 -20.63 -13.75 5.02
CA GLU A 125 -19.55 -14.76 4.96
C GLU A 125 -18.16 -14.09 5.12
N ASN A 126 -18.07 -13.13 6.06
CA ASN A 126 -16.85 -12.33 6.25
C ASN A 126 -15.67 -13.16 6.74
N ALA A 127 -15.91 -14.13 7.63
CA ALA A 127 -14.87 -15.00 8.16
C ALA A 127 -14.32 -15.96 7.10
N GLU A 128 -15.19 -16.48 6.24
CA GLU A 128 -14.82 -17.36 5.13
C GLU A 128 -13.95 -16.59 4.12
N VAL A 129 -14.32 -15.37 3.77
CA VAL A 129 -13.52 -14.52 2.88
C VAL A 129 -12.14 -14.24 3.49
N VAL A 130 -12.05 -13.85 4.76
CA VAL A 130 -10.76 -13.57 5.42
C VAL A 130 -9.88 -14.83 5.46
N ASN A 131 -10.45 -15.99 5.82
CA ASN A 131 -9.71 -17.26 5.81
C ASN A 131 -9.22 -17.64 4.41
N PHE A 132 -10.03 -17.42 3.38
CA PHE A 132 -9.63 -17.66 1.99
C PHE A 132 -8.46 -16.74 1.60
N LEU A 133 -8.54 -15.44 1.87
CA LEU A 133 -7.46 -14.51 1.57
C LEU A 133 -6.16 -14.87 2.29
N ILE A 134 -6.23 -15.31 3.56
CA ILE A 134 -5.08 -15.82 4.30
C ILE A 134 -4.47 -17.04 3.59
N SER A 135 -5.30 -17.94 3.07
CA SER A 135 -4.83 -19.16 2.40
C SER A 135 -4.09 -18.90 1.09
N ILE A 136 -4.36 -17.76 0.43
CA ILE A 136 -3.78 -17.42 -0.88
C ILE A 136 -2.77 -16.27 -0.82
N MET A 137 -2.57 -15.62 0.34
CA MET A 137 -1.79 -14.38 0.46
C MET A 137 -0.30 -14.50 0.09
N ASP A 138 0.25 -15.71 0.08
CA ASP A 138 1.65 -15.97 -0.27
C ASP A 138 1.83 -16.50 -1.70
N ARG A 139 0.75 -16.62 -2.48
CA ARG A 139 0.84 -17.00 -3.90
C ARG A 139 1.46 -15.90 -4.74
N LYS A 140 2.40 -16.25 -5.62
CA LYS A 140 3.14 -15.29 -6.45
C LYS A 140 2.28 -14.66 -7.57
N ASN A 141 1.22 -15.35 -7.95
CA ASN A 141 0.29 -14.96 -9.00
C ASN A 141 -1.01 -14.34 -8.45
N VAL A 142 -1.00 -13.91 -7.19
CA VAL A 142 -2.10 -13.20 -6.54
C VAL A 142 -1.61 -11.85 -6.06
N LEU A 143 -2.39 -10.81 -6.33
CA LEU A 143 -2.21 -9.47 -5.79
C LEU A 143 -3.54 -9.02 -5.19
N MET A 144 -3.52 -8.64 -3.94
CA MET A 144 -4.67 -8.09 -3.24
C MET A 144 -4.43 -6.61 -2.99
N LEU A 145 -5.36 -5.76 -3.43
CA LEU A 145 -5.33 -4.33 -3.15
C LEU A 145 -6.10 -4.04 -1.86
N GLU A 146 -5.81 -2.93 -1.25
CA GLU A 146 -6.52 -2.43 -0.10
C GLU A 146 -7.71 -1.58 -0.54
N GLY A 147 -8.91 -1.89 -0.06
CA GLY A 147 -10.09 -1.05 -0.15
C GLY A 147 -10.34 -0.27 1.15
N ASN A 148 -11.40 0.52 1.18
CA ASN A 148 -11.71 1.37 2.33
C ASN A 148 -12.24 0.57 3.54
N HIS A 149 -12.78 -0.62 3.35
CA HIS A 149 -13.27 -1.49 4.43
C HIS A 149 -12.14 -2.22 5.17
N GLU A 150 -10.99 -2.49 4.57
CA GLU A 150 -9.88 -3.21 5.18
C GLU A 150 -9.28 -2.49 6.39
N ARG A 151 -9.48 -1.17 6.50
CA ARG A 151 -9.08 -0.41 7.69
C ARG A 151 -9.74 -0.96 8.96
N TRP A 152 -10.99 -1.38 8.89
CA TRP A 152 -11.71 -1.92 10.04
C TRP A 152 -11.17 -3.29 10.45
N LEU A 153 -10.80 -4.11 9.47
CA LEU A 153 -10.13 -5.38 9.70
C LEU A 153 -8.78 -5.19 10.41
N TRP A 154 -8.00 -4.18 10.00
CA TRP A 154 -6.75 -3.82 10.66
C TRP A 154 -6.95 -3.39 12.12
N LEU A 155 -7.94 -2.54 12.38
CA LEU A 155 -8.26 -2.08 13.73
C LEU A 155 -8.69 -3.25 14.62
N TRP A 156 -9.55 -4.12 14.12
CA TRP A 156 -9.95 -5.34 14.82
C TRP A 156 -8.77 -6.25 15.16
N ALA A 157 -7.89 -6.48 14.21
CA ALA A 157 -6.71 -7.32 14.41
C ALA A 157 -5.71 -6.74 15.43
N ASN A 158 -5.82 -5.46 15.75
CA ASN A 158 -5.00 -4.78 16.76
C ASN A 158 -5.79 -4.44 18.03
N ASP A 159 -6.93 -5.07 18.27
CA ASP A 159 -7.80 -4.88 19.43
C ASP A 159 -8.30 -3.42 19.60
N CYS A 160 -8.43 -2.70 18.48
CA CYS A 160 -8.95 -1.36 18.43
C CYS A 160 -10.41 -1.36 17.96
N THR A 161 -11.17 -0.33 18.37
CA THR A 161 -12.53 -0.10 17.86
C THR A 161 -12.50 0.83 16.64
N GLY A 162 -13.35 0.52 15.66
CA GLY A 162 -13.57 1.35 14.48
C GLY A 162 -14.70 2.36 14.68
N ARG A 163 -14.94 3.17 13.63
CA ARG A 163 -16.08 4.10 13.58
C ARG A 163 -17.23 3.60 12.70
N SER A 164 -17.04 2.48 12.01
CA SER A 164 -18.07 1.87 11.18
C SER A 164 -19.07 1.14 12.05
N LYS A 165 -20.31 1.59 12.06
CA LYS A 165 -21.41 0.90 12.77
C LYS A 165 -21.68 -0.48 12.18
N GLU A 166 -21.59 -0.60 10.86
CA GLU A 166 -21.78 -1.86 10.16
C GLU A 166 -20.73 -2.89 10.59
N PHE A 167 -19.45 -2.51 10.55
CA PHE A 167 -18.38 -3.40 11.00
C PHE A 167 -18.56 -3.81 12.46
N GLU A 168 -18.77 -2.85 13.37
CA GLU A 168 -18.87 -3.14 14.82
C GLU A 168 -20.07 -4.00 15.19
N LEU A 169 -21.20 -3.82 14.49
CA LEU A 169 -22.46 -4.53 14.84
C LEU A 169 -22.65 -5.84 14.08
N VAL A 170 -22.05 -5.99 12.90
CA VAL A 170 -22.28 -7.17 12.03
C VAL A 170 -20.97 -7.95 11.81
N THR A 171 -19.94 -7.32 11.24
CA THR A 171 -18.73 -8.03 10.83
C THR A 171 -17.86 -8.45 12.02
N ARG A 172 -17.65 -7.57 13.01
CA ARG A 172 -16.83 -7.88 14.19
C ARG A 172 -17.33 -9.10 14.97
N PRO A 173 -18.62 -9.24 15.31
CA PRO A 173 -19.11 -10.44 15.99
C PRO A 173 -18.84 -11.73 15.22
N ILE A 174 -18.95 -11.70 13.90
CA ILE A 174 -18.64 -12.87 13.03
C ILE A 174 -17.15 -13.21 13.13
N LEU A 175 -16.28 -12.20 13.02
CA LEU A 175 -14.82 -12.40 13.13
C LEU A 175 -14.41 -12.85 14.53
N ASP A 176 -15.00 -12.30 15.60
CA ASP A 176 -14.72 -12.70 16.98
C ASP A 176 -15.12 -14.16 17.25
N ALA A 177 -16.20 -14.64 16.64
CA ALA A 177 -16.68 -16.02 16.77
C ALA A 177 -15.92 -17.01 15.87
N SER A 178 -15.20 -16.54 14.86
CA SER A 178 -14.59 -17.39 13.82
C SER A 178 -13.34 -18.15 14.26
N GLY A 179 -12.67 -17.73 15.33
CA GLY A 179 -11.39 -18.27 15.75
C GLY A 179 -10.18 -17.86 14.87
N ILE A 180 -10.35 -16.91 13.96
CA ILE A 180 -9.26 -16.43 13.09
C ILE A 180 -8.14 -15.80 13.94
N ASP A 181 -6.90 -16.24 13.69
CA ASP A 181 -5.74 -15.64 14.38
C ASP A 181 -5.49 -14.20 13.88
N LYS A 182 -5.64 -13.25 14.79
CA LYS A 182 -5.35 -11.84 14.52
C LYS A 182 -3.92 -11.58 14.02
N LYS A 183 -2.94 -12.46 14.33
CA LYS A 183 -1.58 -12.34 13.79
C LYS A 183 -1.58 -12.62 12.28
N GLU A 184 -2.32 -13.61 11.82
CA GLU A 184 -2.42 -13.92 10.39
C GLU A 184 -3.15 -12.79 9.65
N VAL A 185 -4.18 -12.20 10.25
CA VAL A 185 -4.84 -11.02 9.68
C VAL A 185 -3.90 -9.81 9.58
N ARG A 186 -3.04 -9.58 10.58
CA ARG A 186 -2.02 -8.53 10.48
C ARG A 186 -0.97 -8.82 9.39
N LYS A 187 -0.65 -10.10 9.13
CA LYS A 187 0.21 -10.48 8.00
C LYS A 187 -0.51 -10.23 6.67
N LEU A 188 -1.76 -10.69 6.55
CA LEU A 188 -2.59 -10.45 5.38
C LEU A 188 -2.66 -8.96 5.04
N TYR A 189 -2.99 -8.11 6.01
CA TYR A 189 -3.08 -6.67 5.80
C TYR A 189 -1.77 -6.05 5.25
N ARG A 190 -0.61 -6.54 5.69
CA ARG A 190 0.69 -6.08 5.16
C ARG A 190 0.97 -6.55 3.74
N ARG A 191 0.21 -7.52 3.22
CA ARG A 191 0.30 -7.98 1.82
C ARG A 191 -0.54 -7.13 0.89
N PHE A 192 -1.50 -6.36 1.39
CA PHE A 192 -2.31 -5.47 0.56
C PHE A 192 -1.46 -4.41 -0.11
N GLY A 193 -1.61 -4.33 -1.44
CA GLY A 193 -0.99 -3.30 -2.27
C GLY A 193 -1.87 -2.06 -2.38
N GLN A 194 -1.29 -0.98 -2.89
CA GLN A 194 -2.01 0.26 -3.15
C GLN A 194 -2.66 0.25 -4.53
N CYS A 195 -1.95 -0.32 -5.51
CA CYS A 195 -2.41 -0.46 -6.88
C CYS A 195 -1.71 -1.63 -7.57
N ALA A 196 -2.23 -2.02 -8.71
CA ALA A 196 -1.54 -2.86 -9.70
C ALA A 196 -1.18 -2.01 -10.91
N TYR A 197 0.12 -1.85 -11.20
CA TYR A 197 0.62 -1.16 -12.38
C TYR A 197 1.44 -2.14 -13.22
N TYR A 198 0.91 -2.48 -14.40
CA TYR A 198 1.50 -3.56 -15.20
C TYR A 198 1.25 -3.40 -16.70
N SER A 199 2.06 -4.10 -17.52
CA SER A 199 1.81 -4.32 -18.94
C SER A 199 1.33 -5.75 -19.18
N TYR A 200 0.42 -5.89 -20.16
CA TYR A 200 -0.05 -7.17 -20.67
C TYR A 200 -0.30 -7.05 -22.17
N GLY A 201 0.47 -7.78 -22.96
CA GLY A 201 0.60 -7.51 -24.38
C GLY A 201 1.10 -6.08 -24.63
N ASP A 202 0.50 -5.38 -25.57
CA ASP A 202 0.86 -4.00 -25.92
C ASP A 202 0.23 -2.94 -25.01
N ASN A 203 -0.61 -3.34 -24.05
CA ASN A 203 -1.34 -2.42 -23.19
C ASN A 203 -0.68 -2.25 -21.83
N VAL A 204 -0.91 -1.08 -21.24
CA VAL A 204 -0.51 -0.74 -19.86
C VAL A 204 -1.77 -0.51 -19.03
N TYR A 205 -1.79 -1.10 -17.85
CA TYR A 205 -2.93 -1.07 -16.95
C TYR A 205 -2.52 -0.48 -15.60
N LEU A 206 -3.36 0.40 -15.09
CA LEU A 206 -3.34 0.85 -13.71
C LEU A 206 -4.67 0.46 -13.06
N VAL A 207 -4.61 -0.34 -12.01
CA VAL A 207 -5.77 -0.77 -11.23
C VAL A 207 -5.62 -0.26 -9.80
N THR A 208 -6.63 0.44 -9.32
CA THR A 208 -6.75 0.92 -7.94
C THR A 208 -8.13 0.50 -7.42
N HIS A 209 -8.32 0.53 -6.09
CA HIS A 209 -9.65 0.28 -5.53
C HIS A 209 -10.63 1.42 -5.91
N ALA A 210 -10.20 2.66 -5.77
CA ALA A 210 -10.99 3.82 -6.21
C ALA A 210 -10.30 4.58 -7.35
N GLY A 211 -11.04 5.48 -8.01
CA GLY A 211 -10.53 6.26 -9.13
C GLY A 211 -9.52 7.33 -8.71
N LEU A 212 -8.62 7.67 -9.59
CA LEU A 212 -7.73 8.82 -9.46
C LEU A 212 -8.28 10.01 -10.24
N SER A 213 -8.09 11.23 -9.74
CA SER A 213 -8.48 12.46 -10.43
C SER A 213 -7.52 12.83 -11.57
N VAL A 214 -6.29 12.34 -11.51
CA VAL A 214 -5.22 12.57 -12.49
C VAL A 214 -4.36 11.32 -12.53
N ILE A 215 -3.90 10.92 -13.70
CA ILE A 215 -2.84 9.91 -13.84
C ILE A 215 -1.50 10.64 -13.72
N PRO A 216 -0.81 10.55 -12.58
CA PRO A 216 0.46 11.26 -12.39
C PRO A 216 1.58 10.59 -13.17
N ASP A 217 2.60 11.36 -13.56
CA ASP A 217 3.82 10.82 -14.16
C ASP A 217 4.52 9.81 -13.25
N ASN A 218 4.29 9.93 -11.95
CA ASN A 218 4.89 9.07 -10.95
C ASN A 218 3.90 8.66 -9.86
N LEU A 219 3.45 7.42 -9.92
CA LEU A 219 2.51 6.81 -8.96
C LEU A 219 3.05 6.76 -7.52
N THR A 220 4.37 6.82 -7.32
CA THR A 220 4.99 6.79 -6.00
C THR A 220 4.56 7.98 -5.12
N PHE A 221 4.19 9.11 -5.71
CA PHE A 221 3.76 10.31 -5.00
C PHE A 221 2.25 10.39 -4.74
N VAL A 222 1.48 9.44 -5.24
CA VAL A 222 0.04 9.37 -4.96
C VAL A 222 -0.17 8.84 -3.55
N ALA A 223 -0.99 9.53 -2.75
CA ALA A 223 -1.35 9.06 -1.42
C ALA A 223 -2.15 7.76 -1.49
N THR A 224 -1.85 6.81 -0.62
CA THR A 224 -2.63 5.57 -0.47
C THR A 224 -4.12 5.87 -0.26
N ASP A 225 -4.42 6.87 0.55
CA ASP A 225 -5.78 7.30 0.83
C ASP A 225 -6.56 7.68 -0.44
N GLN A 226 -5.90 8.33 -1.39
CA GLN A 226 -6.48 8.68 -2.68
C GLN A 226 -6.77 7.45 -3.55
N MET A 227 -5.89 6.46 -3.52
CA MET A 227 -6.10 5.20 -4.26
C MET A 227 -7.24 4.36 -3.68
N ILE A 228 -7.56 4.54 -2.39
CA ILE A 228 -8.58 3.79 -1.65
C ILE A 228 -9.94 4.51 -1.65
N HIS A 229 -9.95 5.82 -1.47
CA HIS A 229 -11.19 6.60 -1.32
C HIS A 229 -11.54 7.43 -2.56
N GLY A 230 -10.64 7.48 -3.55
CA GLY A 230 -10.81 8.33 -4.72
C GLY A 230 -10.60 9.81 -4.43
N VAL A 231 -11.01 10.64 -5.38
CA VAL A 231 -10.92 12.10 -5.30
C VAL A 231 -12.27 12.71 -5.58
N GLY A 232 -12.67 13.64 -4.72
CA GLY A 232 -13.95 14.33 -4.84
C GLY A 232 -15.12 13.58 -4.19
N ALA A 233 -16.34 14.09 -4.40
CA ALA A 233 -17.55 13.43 -3.94
C ALA A 233 -17.98 12.39 -4.98
N TYR A 234 -18.53 11.26 -4.52
CA TYR A 234 -19.04 10.16 -5.37
C TYR A 234 -20.07 10.57 -6.43
N ASN A 235 -20.61 11.75 -6.34
CA ASN A 235 -21.64 12.30 -7.22
C ASN A 235 -21.11 13.35 -8.21
N ASP A 236 -19.80 13.61 -8.25
CA ASP A 236 -19.20 14.53 -9.23
C ASP A 236 -18.76 13.76 -10.49
N PHE A 237 -19.74 13.11 -11.14
CA PHE A 237 -19.50 12.30 -12.34
C PHE A 237 -18.96 13.11 -13.52
N GLU A 238 -19.33 14.38 -13.66
CA GLU A 238 -18.85 15.26 -14.73
C GLU A 238 -17.34 15.47 -14.59
N LYS A 239 -16.87 15.79 -13.39
CA LYS A 239 -15.46 16.01 -13.10
C LYS A 239 -14.63 14.73 -13.26
N ILE A 240 -15.19 13.58 -12.88
CA ILE A 240 -14.55 12.28 -13.09
C ILE A 240 -14.45 11.99 -14.59
N ALA A 241 -15.52 12.22 -15.36
CA ALA A 241 -15.53 12.02 -16.79
C ALA A 241 -14.55 12.95 -17.52
N GLU A 242 -14.50 14.23 -17.17
CA GLU A 242 -13.52 15.18 -17.71
C GLU A 242 -12.08 14.74 -17.48
N THR A 243 -11.78 14.14 -16.33
CA THR A 243 -10.42 13.66 -16.01
C THR A 243 -10.00 12.47 -16.89
N PHE A 244 -10.93 11.60 -17.28
CA PHE A 244 -10.62 10.38 -18.02
C PHE A 244 -10.89 10.45 -19.52
N TYR A 245 -11.73 11.38 -19.99
CA TYR A 245 -12.15 11.48 -21.38
C TYR A 245 -11.82 12.85 -22.03
N GLY A 246 -11.38 13.83 -21.25
CA GLY A 246 -10.87 15.13 -21.72
C GLY A 246 -9.44 15.04 -22.13
#